data_d3364ffe203dccb9839044fac8892c0c
#
_entry.id   d3364ffe203dccb9839044fac8892c0c
#
_cell.length_a   1.000
_cell.length_b   1.000
_cell.length_c   1.000
_cell.angle_alpha   90.00
_cell.angle_beta   90.00
_cell.angle_gamma   90.00
#
_symmetry.space_group_name_H-M   'P 1'
#
loop_
_entity.id
_entity.type
_entity.pdbx_description
1 polymer ?
#
loop_
_entity_poly.entity_id
_entity_poly.type
_entity_poly.pdbx_seq_one_letter_code
_entity_poly.pdbx_strand_id
1 'polypeptide(L)'
;MAQKGDLMTARPDIRVLDATIRDGGLVNNFMFTDDFINALYRANVKAGIDYMEFGYKASKELFDVNKFGKWKFCDEAAIREIVGDNNSDMKISVMADVGRCDYKKDILPREDSVIDMVRVATYVHQMPSAIEMIEDAKSKGYEVTCNIMAISN
;
A
#
# COMPACT_ATOMS: atom_id res chain seq x y z
N MET A 1 23.26 12.73 11.49
CA MET A 1 21.87 13.08 11.85
C MET A 1 21.60 14.50 11.38
N ALA A 2 20.63 14.72 10.50
CA ALA A 2 20.25 16.07 10.09
C ALA A 2 19.57 16.75 11.30
N GLN A 3 20.08 17.89 11.74
CA GLN A 3 19.43 18.73 12.75
C GLN A 3 18.10 19.23 12.13
N LYS A 4 16.96 18.78 12.69
CA LYS A 4 15.67 19.39 12.40
C LYS A 4 15.67 20.79 13.00
N GLY A 5 15.27 21.81 12.23
CA GLY A 5 15.22 23.20 12.69
C GLY A 5 14.31 23.37 13.90
N ASP A 6 14.57 24.37 14.72
CA ASP A 6 13.89 24.66 16.01
C ASP A 6 12.36 24.87 15.91
N LEU A 7 11.82 25.03 14.70
CA LEU A 7 10.38 25.20 14.45
C LEU A 7 9.60 23.87 14.29
N MET A 8 10.30 22.73 14.18
CA MET A 8 9.66 21.41 14.01
C MET A 8 9.99 20.52 15.21
N THR A 9 9.06 20.35 16.08
CA THR A 9 9.15 19.35 17.15
C THR A 9 9.13 17.96 16.51
N ALA A 10 10.19 17.18 16.69
CA ALA A 10 10.18 15.78 16.24
C ALA A 10 9.13 15.00 17.04
N ARG A 11 8.19 14.40 16.34
CA ARG A 11 7.16 13.51 16.90
C ARG A 11 7.48 12.08 16.44
N PRO A 12 8.29 11.34 17.22
CA PRO A 12 8.71 9.99 16.84
C PRO A 12 7.56 8.97 16.86
N ASP A 13 6.44 9.35 17.47
CA ASP A 13 5.19 8.60 17.50
C ASP A 13 4.35 8.74 16.20
N ILE A 14 4.66 9.76 15.36
CA ILE A 14 3.98 9.98 14.09
C ILE A 14 4.73 9.26 12.98
N ARG A 15 4.02 8.46 12.20
CA ARG A 15 4.50 7.81 10.98
C ARG A 15 3.92 8.49 9.75
N VAL A 16 4.75 8.64 8.72
CA VAL A 16 4.36 9.27 7.46
C VAL A 16 4.21 8.19 6.40
N LEU A 17 3.05 8.16 5.75
CA LEU A 17 2.76 7.28 4.62
C LEU A 17 2.58 8.13 3.35
N ASP A 18 3.40 7.85 2.33
CA ASP A 18 3.20 8.38 0.99
C ASP A 18 2.19 7.52 0.23
N ALA A 19 1.10 8.13 -0.23
CA ALA A 19 0.06 7.48 -1.01
C ALA A 19 -0.03 8.03 -2.44
N THR A 20 1.03 8.65 -2.95
CA THR A 20 1.03 9.33 -4.27
C THR A 20 0.58 8.41 -5.39
N ILE A 21 1.06 7.17 -5.43
CA ILE A 21 0.68 6.21 -6.48
C ILE A 21 -0.73 5.69 -6.25
N ARG A 22 -1.07 5.31 -5.02
CA ARG A 22 -2.38 4.75 -4.71
C ARG A 22 -3.50 5.75 -4.97
N ASP A 23 -3.37 7.00 -4.49
CA ASP A 23 -4.37 8.05 -4.69
C ASP A 23 -4.32 8.63 -6.11
N GLY A 24 -3.14 8.95 -6.62
CA GLY A 24 -2.97 9.47 -7.98
C GLY A 24 -3.45 8.49 -9.05
N GLY A 25 -3.34 7.19 -8.79
CA GLY A 25 -3.83 6.13 -9.67
C GLY A 25 -5.34 6.20 -9.94
N LEU A 26 -6.12 6.78 -9.03
CA LEU A 26 -7.56 6.97 -9.23
C LEU A 26 -7.86 7.99 -10.35
N VAL A 27 -6.92 8.86 -10.67
CA VAL A 27 -7.07 9.90 -11.70
C VAL A 27 -6.62 9.41 -13.08
N ASN A 28 -5.57 8.55 -13.13
CA ASN A 28 -4.94 8.11 -14.38
C ASN A 28 -5.06 6.61 -14.64
N ASN A 29 -5.98 5.91 -13.99
CA ASN A 29 -6.16 4.47 -14.06
C ASN A 29 -4.87 3.69 -13.70
N PHE A 30 -4.05 4.21 -12.81
CA PHE A 30 -2.78 3.60 -12.38
C PHE A 30 -1.73 3.47 -13.49
N MET A 31 -1.86 4.27 -14.56
CA MET A 31 -0.93 4.33 -15.67
C MET A 31 0.27 5.25 -15.32
N PHE A 32 1.21 4.71 -14.56
CA PHE A 32 2.48 5.35 -14.24
C PHE A 32 3.63 4.64 -14.96
N THR A 33 4.64 5.40 -15.38
CA THR A 33 5.88 4.83 -15.90
C THR A 33 6.76 4.30 -14.77
N ASP A 34 7.54 3.27 -15.05
CA ASP A 34 8.45 2.69 -14.04
C ASP A 34 9.53 3.70 -13.62
N ASP A 35 9.97 4.56 -14.52
CA ASP A 35 10.91 5.64 -14.21
C ASP A 35 10.36 6.60 -13.16
N PHE A 36 9.07 6.98 -13.29
CA PHE A 36 8.41 7.83 -12.29
C PHE A 36 8.34 7.12 -10.93
N ILE A 37 7.90 5.86 -10.90
CA ILE A 37 7.78 5.09 -9.67
C ILE A 37 9.15 4.90 -9.00
N ASN A 38 10.18 4.57 -9.77
CA ASN A 38 11.56 4.46 -9.28
C ASN A 38 12.07 5.78 -8.70
N ALA A 39 11.82 6.90 -9.37
CA ALA A 39 12.22 8.21 -8.89
C ALA A 39 11.52 8.56 -7.57
N LEU A 40 10.22 8.30 -7.48
CA LEU A 40 9.42 8.53 -6.27
C LEU A 40 9.89 7.64 -5.12
N TYR A 41 10.11 6.34 -5.35
CA TYR A 41 10.63 5.41 -4.35
C TYR A 41 11.95 5.92 -3.76
N ARG A 42 12.92 6.28 -4.62
CA ARG A 42 14.23 6.81 -4.18
C ARG A 42 14.08 8.13 -3.41
N ALA A 43 13.18 9.01 -3.83
CA ALA A 43 12.91 10.27 -3.15
C ALA A 43 12.33 10.03 -1.75
N ASN A 44 11.39 9.10 -1.61
CA ASN A 44 10.78 8.73 -0.34
C ASN A 44 11.79 8.10 0.62
N VAL A 45 12.63 7.19 0.15
CA VAL A 45 13.73 6.60 0.95
C VAL A 45 14.67 7.71 1.44
N LYS A 46 15.09 8.62 0.55
CA LYS A 46 15.97 9.73 0.90
C LYS A 46 15.34 10.72 1.88
N ALA A 47 14.04 10.93 1.79
CA ALA A 47 13.28 11.82 2.66
C ALA A 47 13.00 11.20 4.04
N GLY A 48 13.23 9.89 4.22
CA GLY A 48 12.94 9.20 5.48
C GLY A 48 11.43 9.00 5.70
N ILE A 49 10.67 8.78 4.64
CA ILE A 49 9.25 8.40 4.70
C ILE A 49 9.16 7.01 5.33
N ASP A 50 8.20 6.80 6.23
CA ASP A 50 8.06 5.53 6.95
C ASP A 50 7.39 4.45 6.09
N TYR A 51 6.40 4.81 5.26
CA TYR A 51 5.65 3.88 4.40
C TYR A 51 5.43 4.47 3.01
N MET A 52 5.52 3.62 1.98
CA MET A 52 5.09 3.96 0.62
C MET A 52 3.99 3.02 0.17
N GLU A 53 2.82 3.56 -0.17
CA GLU A 53 1.67 2.78 -0.63
C GLU A 53 1.63 2.76 -2.17
N PHE A 54 1.96 1.59 -2.74
CA PHE A 54 2.11 1.42 -4.19
C PHE A 54 0.79 1.38 -4.95
N GLY A 55 -0.29 0.98 -4.31
CA GLY A 55 -1.59 0.88 -4.98
C GLY A 55 -2.52 -0.11 -4.31
N TYR A 56 -3.27 -0.83 -5.13
CA TYR A 56 -4.28 -1.78 -4.66
C TYR A 56 -3.89 -3.24 -4.94
N LYS A 57 -4.39 -4.15 -4.10
CA LYS A 57 -4.49 -5.58 -4.38
C LYS A 57 -5.86 -5.88 -4.99
N ALA A 58 -6.19 -5.26 -6.14
CA ALA A 58 -7.48 -5.46 -6.78
C ALA A 58 -7.53 -6.80 -7.53
N SER A 59 -8.67 -7.48 -7.48
CA SER A 59 -8.88 -8.74 -8.20
C SER A 59 -8.90 -8.51 -9.72
N LYS A 60 -8.10 -9.28 -10.45
CA LYS A 60 -8.06 -9.28 -11.92
C LYS A 60 -9.32 -9.88 -12.56
N GLU A 61 -10.15 -10.54 -11.78
CA GLU A 61 -11.46 -11.03 -12.22
C GLU A 61 -12.52 -9.92 -12.25
N LEU A 62 -12.35 -8.90 -11.39
CA LEU A 62 -13.26 -7.76 -11.29
C LEU A 62 -12.80 -6.53 -12.09
N PHE A 63 -11.51 -6.40 -12.32
CA PHE A 63 -10.91 -5.25 -12.99
C PHE A 63 -10.13 -5.68 -14.22
N ASP A 64 -10.46 -5.07 -15.35
CA ASP A 64 -9.82 -5.36 -16.65
C ASP A 64 -8.37 -4.87 -16.67
N VAL A 65 -7.43 -5.80 -16.80
CA VAL A 65 -5.98 -5.53 -16.83
C VAL A 65 -5.55 -4.67 -18.04
N ASN A 66 -6.39 -4.55 -19.06
CA ASN A 66 -6.12 -3.69 -20.22
C ASN A 66 -6.58 -2.23 -19.99
N LYS A 67 -7.40 -1.99 -18.97
CA LYS A 67 -7.92 -0.65 -18.63
C LYS A 67 -7.15 0.01 -17.48
N PHE A 68 -6.46 -0.78 -16.67
CA PHE A 68 -5.74 -0.31 -15.48
C PHE A 68 -4.27 -0.69 -15.55
N GLY A 69 -3.40 0.21 -15.10
CA GLY A 69 -1.98 -0.05 -14.93
C GLY A 69 -1.69 -1.07 -13.82
N LYS A 70 -0.46 -1.61 -13.82
CA LYS A 70 -0.02 -2.69 -12.91
C LYS A 70 -0.17 -2.36 -11.41
N TRP A 71 -0.18 -1.07 -11.06
CA TRP A 71 -0.32 -0.59 -9.67
C TRP A 71 -1.76 -0.68 -9.13
N LYS A 72 -2.74 -0.98 -9.98
CA LYS A 72 -4.09 -1.39 -9.54
C LYS A 72 -4.08 -2.78 -8.90
N PHE A 73 -3.14 -3.62 -9.30
CA PHE A 73 -3.07 -5.02 -8.89
C PHE A 73 -1.91 -5.30 -7.94
N CYS A 74 -0.85 -4.51 -7.99
CA CYS A 74 0.34 -4.61 -7.14
C CYS A 74 0.86 -6.05 -7.01
N ASP A 75 1.07 -6.73 -8.15
CA ASP A 75 1.70 -8.05 -8.17
C ASP A 75 3.09 -7.97 -7.52
N GLU A 76 3.50 -9.01 -6.82
CA GLU A 76 4.82 -9.07 -6.16
C GLU A 76 5.98 -8.79 -7.12
N ALA A 77 5.93 -9.37 -8.33
CA ALA A 77 6.95 -9.14 -9.35
C ALA A 77 7.07 -7.66 -9.72
N ALA A 78 5.94 -6.96 -9.89
CA ALA A 78 5.93 -5.54 -10.24
C ALA A 78 6.50 -4.66 -9.12
N ILE A 79 6.22 -4.98 -7.86
CA ILE A 79 6.79 -4.25 -6.72
C ILE A 79 8.30 -4.55 -6.62
N ARG A 80 8.72 -5.81 -6.76
CA ARG A 80 10.13 -6.22 -6.73
C ARG A 80 10.98 -5.60 -7.84
N GLU A 81 10.41 -5.33 -9.02
CA GLU A 81 11.09 -4.58 -10.09
C GLU A 81 11.55 -3.19 -9.64
N ILE A 82 10.80 -2.56 -8.71
CA ILE A 82 11.11 -1.23 -8.18
C ILE A 82 12.00 -1.29 -6.94
N VAL A 83 11.63 -2.12 -5.96
CA VAL A 83 12.24 -2.08 -4.63
C VAL A 83 13.30 -3.15 -4.41
N GLY A 84 13.41 -4.14 -5.30
CA GLY A 84 14.22 -5.34 -5.06
C GLY A 84 13.74 -6.09 -3.82
N ASP A 85 14.67 -6.39 -2.91
CA ASP A 85 14.37 -6.98 -1.60
C ASP A 85 14.10 -5.92 -0.53
N ASN A 86 13.95 -4.66 -0.93
CA ASN A 86 13.74 -3.49 -0.08
C ASN A 86 14.70 -3.43 1.13
N ASN A 87 15.96 -3.13 0.86
CA ASN A 87 16.99 -2.97 1.90
C ASN A 87 16.96 -1.59 2.60
N SER A 88 15.87 -0.83 2.46
CA SER A 88 15.66 0.47 3.13
C SER A 88 14.86 0.30 4.41
N ASP A 89 14.88 1.34 5.27
CA ASP A 89 14.02 1.39 6.47
C ASP A 89 12.54 1.69 6.13
N MET A 90 12.24 2.11 4.89
CA MET A 90 10.89 2.41 4.44
C MET A 90 10.11 1.13 4.18
N LYS A 91 8.94 1.02 4.80
CA LYS A 91 8.03 -0.12 4.63
C LYS A 91 7.16 0.02 3.39
N ILE A 92 6.90 -1.10 2.73
CA ILE A 92 6.03 -1.18 1.56
C ILE A 92 4.60 -1.47 2.00
N SER A 93 3.66 -0.66 1.51
CA SER A 93 2.23 -0.80 1.79
C SER A 93 1.41 -0.98 0.52
N VAL A 94 0.30 -1.68 0.65
CA VAL A 94 -0.75 -1.78 -0.36
C VAL A 94 -2.12 -1.65 0.28
N MET A 95 -3.11 -1.16 -0.48
CA MET A 95 -4.49 -1.14 -0.05
C MET A 95 -5.27 -2.33 -0.62
N ALA A 96 -6.16 -2.88 0.18
CA ALA A 96 -7.02 -3.97 -0.23
C ALA A 96 -8.47 -3.66 0.19
N ASP A 97 -9.35 -3.45 -0.81
CA ASP A 97 -10.74 -3.08 -0.59
C ASP A 97 -11.60 -4.32 -0.35
N VAL A 98 -12.43 -4.26 0.67
CA VAL A 98 -13.43 -5.30 0.93
C VAL A 98 -14.35 -5.49 -0.29
N GLY A 99 -14.47 -6.75 -0.75
CA GLY A 99 -15.27 -7.10 -1.91
C GLY A 99 -14.65 -6.76 -3.28
N ARG A 100 -13.40 -6.25 -3.31
CA ARG A 100 -12.68 -5.93 -4.54
C ARG A 100 -11.31 -6.60 -4.65
N CYS A 101 -10.95 -7.40 -3.65
CA CYS A 101 -9.73 -8.17 -3.55
C CYS A 101 -10.08 -9.61 -3.18
N ASP A 102 -9.52 -10.59 -3.85
CA ASP A 102 -9.48 -11.97 -3.35
C ASP A 102 -8.30 -12.11 -2.39
N TYR A 103 -8.49 -11.64 -1.16
CA TYR A 103 -7.43 -11.53 -0.18
C TYR A 103 -6.79 -12.87 0.21
N LYS A 104 -7.53 -13.95 0.08
CA LYS A 104 -6.99 -15.31 0.36
C LYS A 104 -5.96 -15.73 -0.67
N LYS A 105 -6.17 -15.33 -1.92
CA LYS A 105 -5.33 -15.67 -3.08
C LYS A 105 -4.30 -14.59 -3.40
N ASP A 106 -4.72 -13.31 -3.38
CA ASP A 106 -3.91 -12.19 -3.89
C ASP A 106 -2.93 -11.64 -2.84
N ILE A 107 -3.17 -11.92 -1.54
CA ILE A 107 -2.26 -11.56 -0.45
C ILE A 107 -1.51 -12.83 -0.04
N LEU A 108 -0.23 -12.91 -0.43
CA LEU A 108 0.66 -14.04 -0.12
C LEU A 108 1.04 -14.05 1.37
N PRO A 109 1.62 -15.14 1.91
CA PRO A 109 2.31 -15.09 3.20
C PRO A 109 3.41 -14.02 3.20
N ARG A 110 3.63 -13.34 4.34
CA ARG A 110 4.60 -12.24 4.45
C ARG A 110 6.02 -12.66 4.09
N GLU A 111 6.39 -13.92 4.36
CA GLU A 111 7.70 -14.49 4.03
C GLU A 111 7.98 -14.57 2.53
N ASP A 112 6.93 -14.63 1.71
CA ASP A 112 7.01 -14.68 0.24
C ASP A 112 6.85 -13.28 -0.40
N SER A 113 6.66 -12.23 0.39
CA SER A 113 6.30 -10.89 -0.06
C SER A 113 7.31 -9.83 0.36
N VAL A 114 7.48 -8.79 -0.46
CA VAL A 114 8.20 -7.56 -0.08
C VAL A 114 7.29 -6.51 0.57
N ILE A 115 5.99 -6.78 0.62
CA ILE A 115 5.00 -5.92 1.27
C ILE A 115 5.10 -6.12 2.78
N ASP A 116 5.08 -5.02 3.53
CA ASP A 116 5.13 -5.01 5.00
C ASP A 116 3.76 -4.79 5.63
N MET A 117 2.93 -3.97 4.98
CA MET A 117 1.64 -3.56 5.52
C MET A 117 0.52 -3.71 4.49
N VAL A 118 -0.62 -4.24 4.93
CA VAL A 118 -1.89 -4.26 4.20
C VAL A 118 -2.86 -3.28 4.86
N ARG A 119 -3.35 -2.30 4.09
CA ARG A 119 -4.40 -1.38 4.55
C ARG A 119 -5.74 -1.84 4.01
N VAL A 120 -6.58 -2.37 4.89
CA VAL A 120 -7.93 -2.82 4.52
C VAL A 120 -8.87 -1.62 4.42
N ALA A 121 -9.46 -1.38 3.25
CA ALA A 121 -10.44 -0.32 3.05
C ALA A 121 -11.86 -0.89 3.06
N THR A 122 -12.76 -0.24 3.80
CA THR A 122 -14.11 -0.72 4.02
C THR A 122 -15.08 0.42 4.29
N TYR A 123 -16.36 0.14 4.11
CA TYR A 123 -17.46 0.95 4.65
C TYR A 123 -17.98 0.33 5.95
N VAL A 124 -18.65 1.13 6.78
CA VAL A 124 -19.17 0.68 8.10
C VAL A 124 -20.03 -0.59 7.97
N HIS A 125 -20.89 -0.67 6.94
CA HIS A 125 -21.76 -1.82 6.73
C HIS A 125 -21.03 -3.11 6.29
N GLN A 126 -19.76 -3.01 5.91
CA GLN A 126 -18.91 -4.15 5.49
C GLN A 126 -17.96 -4.60 6.60
N MET A 127 -18.05 -4.05 7.81
CA MET A 127 -17.12 -4.35 8.92
C MET A 127 -16.93 -5.84 9.22
N PRO A 128 -17.96 -6.71 9.19
CA PRO A 128 -17.73 -8.15 9.41
C PRO A 128 -16.72 -8.74 8.42
N SER A 129 -16.88 -8.46 7.12
CA SER A 129 -15.94 -8.94 6.09
C SER A 129 -14.57 -8.26 6.19
N ALA A 130 -14.51 -7.01 6.63
CA ALA A 130 -13.24 -6.33 6.89
C ALA A 130 -12.45 -6.99 8.02
N ILE A 131 -13.13 -7.42 9.09
CA ILE A 131 -12.50 -8.11 10.22
C ILE A 131 -11.89 -9.45 9.75
N GLU A 132 -12.63 -10.25 8.97
CA GLU A 132 -12.12 -11.50 8.42
C GLU A 132 -10.84 -11.27 7.57
N MET A 133 -10.84 -10.23 6.74
CA MET A 133 -9.71 -9.88 5.90
C MET A 133 -8.51 -9.36 6.72
N ILE A 134 -8.76 -8.60 7.78
CA ILE A 134 -7.73 -8.14 8.72
C ILE A 134 -7.10 -9.33 9.46
N GLU A 135 -7.92 -10.26 9.94
CA GLU A 135 -7.45 -11.45 10.64
C GLU A 135 -6.61 -12.35 9.72
N ASP A 136 -7.05 -12.55 8.47
CA ASP A 136 -6.29 -13.30 7.47
C ASP A 136 -4.92 -12.64 7.20
N ALA A 137 -4.89 -11.34 6.91
CA ALA A 137 -3.64 -10.63 6.65
C ALA A 137 -2.70 -10.64 7.87
N LYS A 138 -3.23 -10.48 9.09
CA LYS A 138 -2.45 -10.63 10.33
C LYS A 138 -1.91 -12.04 10.51
N SER A 139 -2.70 -13.07 10.22
CA SER A 139 -2.27 -14.46 10.32
C SER A 139 -1.14 -14.80 9.36
N LYS A 140 -1.08 -14.09 8.22
CA LYS A 140 0.00 -14.17 7.22
C LYS A 140 1.26 -13.36 7.60
N GLY A 141 1.24 -12.63 8.73
CA GLY A 141 2.40 -11.92 9.27
C GLY A 141 2.52 -10.45 8.91
N TYR A 142 1.49 -9.84 8.30
CA TYR A 142 1.51 -8.44 7.92
C TYR A 142 1.20 -7.49 9.09
N GLU A 143 1.76 -6.28 9.03
CA GLU A 143 1.19 -5.11 9.70
C GLU A 143 -0.14 -4.76 9.01
N VAL A 144 -1.20 -4.52 9.78
CA VAL A 144 -2.52 -4.29 9.20
C VAL A 144 -3.16 -3.05 9.81
N THR A 145 -3.72 -2.20 8.95
CA THR A 145 -4.55 -1.06 9.35
C THR A 145 -5.91 -1.12 8.65
N CYS A 146 -6.91 -0.46 9.22
CA CYS A 146 -8.24 -0.36 8.64
C CYS A 146 -8.56 1.08 8.26
N ASN A 147 -8.95 1.30 7.00
CA ASN A 147 -9.41 2.60 6.49
C ASN A 147 -10.93 2.56 6.34
N ILE A 148 -11.65 3.13 7.31
CA ILE A 148 -13.11 3.20 7.29
C ILE A 148 -13.52 4.42 6.48
N MET A 149 -14.09 4.18 5.28
CA MET A 149 -14.51 5.22 4.36
C MET A 149 -15.89 5.78 4.73
N ALA A 150 -16.11 7.07 4.42
CA ALA A 150 -17.40 7.75 4.61
C ALA A 150 -18.00 7.58 6.03
N ILE A 151 -17.15 7.67 7.06
CA ILE A 151 -17.53 7.43 8.44
C ILE A 151 -18.56 8.45 8.99
N SER A 152 -18.69 9.59 8.33
CA SER A 152 -19.62 10.68 8.71
C SER A 152 -21.01 10.55 8.10
N ASN A 153 -21.29 9.52 7.31
CA ASN A 153 -22.57 9.31 6.63
C ASN A 153 -23.40 8.24 7.33
#